data_9ba2dc4b25ed5babd4ebc87dbc16af0b
#
_entry.id   9ba2dc4b25ed5babd4ebc87dbc16af0b
#
_cell.length_a   1.000
_cell.length_b   1.000
_cell.length_c   1.000
_cell.angle_alpha   90.00
_cell.angle_beta   90.00
_cell.angle_gamma   90.00
#
_symmetry.space_group_name_H-M   'P 1'
#
loop_
_entity.id
_entity.type
_entity.pdbx_description
1 polymer ?
#
loop_
_entity_poly.entity_id
_entity_poly.type
_entity_poly.pdbx_seq_one_letter_code
_entity_poly.pdbx_strand_id
1 'polypeptide(L)'
;VFYTGPIDRYFDFRLGRLGYRTLDFERIDSDGDYQGAAVINYCDQDVPFTRISEHKHFAPWEADSLKKTVSFREYSRLAEPKDVPYYPIRLANEKTMLDNYISLARDTKGVSFLGRLGTYRYLDMDVTISEALKACDQIDELLAADTPLPAFFIDPS
;
A
#
# COMPACT_ATOMS: atom_id res chain seq x y z
N VAL A 1 -6.56 18.26 -5.61
CA VAL A 1 -5.63 17.14 -5.94
C VAL A 1 -5.85 15.99 -4.97
N PHE A 2 -5.92 14.75 -5.49
CA PHE A 2 -5.91 13.55 -4.66
C PHE A 2 -4.51 12.94 -4.68
N TYR A 3 -3.92 12.74 -3.50
CA TYR A 3 -2.58 12.21 -3.34
C TYR A 3 -2.62 10.87 -2.59
N THR A 4 -2.10 9.82 -3.22
CA THR A 4 -2.09 8.45 -2.67
C THR A 4 -0.69 7.90 -2.39
N GLY A 5 0.35 8.68 -2.67
CA GLY A 5 1.75 8.35 -2.36
C GLY A 5 2.09 8.51 -0.88
N PRO A 6 3.33 8.20 -0.47
CA PRO A 6 3.78 8.37 0.91
C PRO A 6 3.62 9.82 1.38
N ILE A 7 2.98 10.02 2.55
CA ILE A 7 2.70 11.36 3.07
C ILE A 7 3.98 12.16 3.33
N ASP A 8 5.03 11.53 3.87
CA ASP A 8 6.34 12.16 4.12
C ASP A 8 7.02 12.61 2.81
N ARG A 9 6.88 11.82 1.73
CA ARG A 9 7.41 12.16 0.40
C ARG A 9 6.71 13.37 -0.22
N TYR A 10 5.42 13.57 0.03
CA TYR A 10 4.71 14.76 -0.43
C TYR A 10 5.37 16.05 0.09
N PHE A 11 5.89 16.00 1.30
CA PHE A 11 6.55 17.11 1.97
C PHE A 11 8.09 17.07 1.86
N ASP A 12 8.65 16.36 0.86
CA ASP A 12 10.10 16.22 0.64
C ASP A 12 10.87 15.78 1.90
N PHE A 13 10.23 14.94 2.73
CA PHE A 13 10.81 14.37 3.95
C PHE A 13 11.31 15.41 4.96
N ARG A 14 10.78 16.63 4.93
CA ARG A 14 11.27 17.76 5.75
C ARG A 14 11.19 17.56 7.27
N LEU A 15 10.39 16.61 7.75
CA LEU A 15 10.31 16.23 9.17
C LEU A 15 11.03 14.91 9.46
N GLY A 16 11.67 14.32 8.47
CA GLY A 16 12.27 12.98 8.50
C GLY A 16 11.48 11.96 7.68
N ARG A 17 12.05 10.76 7.53
CA ARG A 17 11.40 9.66 6.82
C ARG A 17 10.62 8.79 7.78
N LEU A 18 9.37 8.49 7.42
CA LEU A 18 8.58 7.48 8.10
C LEU A 18 9.05 6.08 7.71
N GLY A 19 8.85 5.11 8.59
CA GLY A 19 9.27 3.74 8.38
C GLY A 19 8.32 2.97 7.45
N TYR A 20 8.91 2.32 6.47
CA TYR A 20 8.18 1.44 5.55
C TYR A 20 8.90 0.10 5.40
N ARG A 21 8.16 -0.93 5.06
CA ARG A 21 8.74 -2.15 4.49
C ARG A 21 8.65 -2.10 2.98
N THR A 22 9.69 -2.66 2.34
CA THR A 22 9.74 -2.95 0.92
C THR A 22 9.78 -4.46 0.69
N LEU A 23 9.60 -4.86 -0.57
CA LEU A 23 9.66 -6.25 -1.01
C LEU A 23 10.70 -6.39 -2.11
N ASP A 24 11.54 -7.42 -1.99
CA ASP A 24 12.35 -7.92 -3.09
C ASP A 24 11.68 -9.18 -3.66
N PHE A 25 11.72 -9.32 -4.99
CA PHE A 25 11.06 -10.40 -5.70
C PHE A 25 12.08 -11.25 -6.44
N GLU A 26 12.09 -12.55 -6.15
CA GLU A 26 12.84 -13.56 -6.90
C GLU A 26 11.88 -14.25 -7.88
N ARG A 27 12.15 -14.10 -9.18
CA ARG A 27 11.34 -14.72 -10.23
C ARG A 27 11.74 -16.18 -10.44
N ILE A 28 10.74 -17.05 -10.58
CA ILE A 28 10.87 -18.47 -10.86
C ILE A 28 10.00 -18.79 -12.08
N ASP A 29 10.62 -19.33 -13.12
CA ASP A 29 9.92 -19.83 -14.31
C ASP A 29 9.87 -21.36 -14.25
N SER A 30 8.68 -21.95 -14.47
CA SER A 30 8.47 -23.40 -14.40
C SER A 30 7.58 -23.89 -15.54
N ASP A 31 7.72 -25.18 -15.88
CA ASP A 31 6.75 -25.88 -16.74
C ASP A 31 5.63 -26.43 -15.87
N GLY A 32 4.39 -26.37 -16.36
CA GLY A 32 3.21 -26.79 -15.60
C GLY A 32 2.90 -25.83 -14.45
N ASP A 33 2.70 -26.39 -13.25
CA ASP A 33 2.52 -25.67 -11.99
C ASP A 33 3.80 -25.67 -11.16
N TYR A 34 4.02 -24.59 -10.43
CA TYR A 34 5.07 -24.51 -9.42
C TYR A 34 4.57 -24.96 -8.05
N GLN A 35 3.43 -24.42 -7.61
CA GLN A 35 2.82 -24.72 -6.30
C GLN A 35 1.33 -25.08 -6.40
N GLY A 36 0.68 -24.86 -7.55
CA GLY A 36 -0.73 -25.20 -7.78
C GLY A 36 -1.73 -24.29 -7.04
N ALA A 37 -1.31 -23.14 -6.59
CA ALA A 37 -2.13 -22.17 -5.89
C ALA A 37 -1.66 -20.74 -6.18
N ALA A 38 -2.59 -19.78 -6.22
CA ALA A 38 -2.26 -18.39 -6.50
C ALA A 38 -1.28 -17.79 -5.47
N VAL A 39 -1.45 -18.08 -4.19
CA VAL A 39 -0.62 -17.57 -3.10
C VAL A 39 -0.45 -18.62 -2.00
N ILE A 40 0.79 -18.80 -1.54
CA ILE A 40 1.10 -19.53 -0.31
C ILE A 40 1.95 -18.62 0.57
N ASN A 41 1.51 -18.39 1.82
CA ASN A 41 2.24 -17.65 2.83
C ASN A 41 3.09 -18.58 3.69
N TYR A 42 4.28 -18.14 4.06
CA TYR A 42 5.25 -18.86 4.88
C TYR A 42 5.47 -18.09 6.17
N CYS A 43 5.25 -18.74 7.31
CA CYS A 43 5.36 -18.13 8.64
C CYS A 43 6.48 -18.73 9.48
N ASP A 44 7.20 -19.75 8.97
CA ASP A 44 8.26 -20.42 9.67
C ASP A 44 9.54 -19.56 9.73
N GLN A 45 10.22 -19.58 10.88
CA GLN A 45 11.44 -18.77 11.09
C GLN A 45 12.60 -19.18 10.18
N ASP A 46 12.63 -20.44 9.75
CA ASP A 46 13.69 -21.00 8.90
C ASP A 46 13.47 -20.71 7.41
N VAL A 47 12.33 -20.13 7.05
CA VAL A 47 12.00 -19.74 5.67
C VAL A 47 12.26 -18.25 5.50
N PRO A 48 13.22 -17.84 4.64
CA PRO A 48 13.64 -16.43 4.53
C PRO A 48 12.68 -15.55 3.74
N PHE A 49 11.71 -16.13 3.04
CA PHE A 49 10.70 -15.42 2.28
C PHE A 49 9.32 -15.52 2.95
N THR A 50 8.48 -14.53 2.76
CA THR A 50 7.17 -14.44 3.41
C THR A 50 6.04 -15.05 2.59
N ARG A 51 6.24 -15.15 1.27
CA ARG A 51 5.19 -15.58 0.33
C ARG A 51 5.79 -16.11 -0.97
N ILE A 52 5.05 -17.01 -1.61
CA ILE A 52 5.21 -17.31 -3.04
C ILE A 52 3.87 -17.04 -3.72
N SER A 53 3.89 -16.27 -4.80
CA SER A 53 2.75 -16.05 -5.67
C SER A 53 2.98 -16.70 -7.04
N GLU A 54 2.01 -17.50 -7.52
CA GLU A 54 2.02 -18.14 -8.83
C GLU A 54 0.97 -17.49 -9.72
N HIS A 55 1.45 -16.70 -10.70
CA HIS A 55 0.59 -15.72 -11.38
C HIS A 55 -0.52 -16.31 -12.24
N LYS A 56 -0.35 -17.48 -12.85
CA LYS A 56 -1.41 -18.06 -13.67
C LYS A 56 -2.68 -18.39 -12.89
N HIS A 57 -2.57 -18.67 -11.59
CA HIS A 57 -3.70 -19.00 -10.74
C HIS A 57 -4.50 -17.78 -10.27
N PHE A 58 -4.05 -16.54 -10.54
CA PHE A 58 -4.88 -15.34 -10.38
C PHE A 58 -5.93 -15.18 -11.50
N ALA A 59 -5.73 -15.89 -12.63
CA ALA A 59 -6.66 -15.96 -13.75
C ALA A 59 -7.05 -17.43 -14.02
N PRO A 60 -7.81 -18.07 -13.11
CA PRO A 60 -8.09 -19.51 -13.18
C PRO A 60 -8.81 -19.91 -14.49
N TRP A 61 -9.55 -19.01 -15.10
CA TRP A 61 -10.22 -19.23 -16.41
C TRP A 61 -9.25 -19.35 -17.58
N GLU A 62 -7.98 -18.97 -17.42
CA GLU A 62 -6.92 -19.09 -18.43
C GLU A 62 -5.87 -20.14 -18.04
N ALA A 63 -5.81 -20.51 -16.76
CA ALA A 63 -4.73 -21.33 -16.18
C ALA A 63 -4.51 -22.67 -16.92
N ASP A 64 -5.58 -23.36 -17.28
CA ASP A 64 -5.52 -24.68 -17.95
C ASP A 64 -4.91 -24.60 -19.35
N SER A 65 -4.95 -23.45 -20.02
CA SER A 65 -4.37 -23.22 -21.33
C SER A 65 -2.87 -22.96 -21.29
N LEU A 66 -2.33 -22.60 -20.14
CA LEU A 66 -0.95 -22.19 -19.96
C LEU A 66 -0.05 -23.39 -19.58
N LYS A 67 0.89 -23.71 -20.47
CA LYS A 67 1.87 -24.78 -20.27
C LYS A 67 3.04 -24.38 -19.36
N LYS A 68 3.19 -23.09 -19.12
CA LYS A 68 4.26 -22.52 -18.28
C LYS A 68 3.66 -21.60 -17.24
N THR A 69 4.37 -21.42 -16.14
CA THR A 69 3.99 -20.54 -15.07
C THR A 69 5.16 -19.65 -14.66
N VAL A 70 4.82 -18.49 -14.09
CA VAL A 70 5.76 -17.58 -13.44
C VAL A 70 5.35 -17.42 -12.00
N SER A 71 6.29 -17.67 -11.10
CA SER A 71 6.11 -17.47 -9.66
C SER A 71 7.08 -16.44 -9.15
N PHE A 72 6.74 -15.77 -8.04
CA PHE A 72 7.62 -14.86 -7.35
C PHE A 72 7.70 -15.22 -5.86
N ARG A 73 8.93 -15.33 -5.34
CA ARG A 73 9.18 -15.30 -3.90
C ARG A 73 9.31 -13.87 -3.44
N GLU A 74 8.65 -13.54 -2.34
CA GLU A 74 8.65 -12.21 -1.75
C GLU A 74 9.48 -12.18 -0.48
N TYR A 75 10.54 -11.37 -0.49
CA TYR A 75 11.40 -11.14 0.67
C TYR A 75 11.10 -9.76 1.26
N SER A 76 10.65 -9.71 2.51
CA SER A 76 10.30 -8.45 3.17
C SER A 76 11.48 -7.90 3.97
N ARG A 77 11.81 -6.62 3.75
CA ARG A 77 12.85 -5.88 4.50
C ARG A 77 12.45 -4.44 4.77
N LEU A 78 13.20 -3.74 5.60
CA LEU A 78 13.06 -2.30 5.77
C LEU A 78 13.35 -1.58 4.46
N ALA A 79 12.53 -0.58 4.12
CA ALA A 79 12.73 0.23 2.94
C ALA A 79 13.88 1.22 3.13
N GLU A 80 14.78 1.27 2.16
CA GLU A 80 15.80 2.30 2.03
C GLU A 80 15.26 3.50 1.22
N PRO A 81 15.95 4.67 1.22
CA PRO A 81 15.46 5.88 0.55
C PRO A 81 15.10 5.74 -0.93
N LYS A 82 15.72 4.81 -1.66
CA LYS A 82 15.48 4.55 -3.10
C LYS A 82 14.43 3.50 -3.38
N ASP A 83 13.98 2.79 -2.34
CA ASP A 83 13.05 1.68 -2.49
C ASP A 83 11.61 2.17 -2.68
N VAL A 84 10.78 1.30 -3.24
CA VAL A 84 9.34 1.48 -3.28
C VAL A 84 8.76 1.09 -1.92
N PRO A 85 8.08 2.00 -1.21
CA PRO A 85 7.42 1.67 0.05
C PRO A 85 6.12 0.91 -0.22
N TYR A 86 6.00 -0.30 0.37
CA TYR A 86 4.78 -1.10 0.26
C TYR A 86 3.90 -1.01 1.51
N TYR A 87 4.51 -1.06 2.71
CA TYR A 87 3.77 -1.17 3.96
C TYR A 87 4.27 -0.18 5.00
N PRO A 88 3.40 0.71 5.53
CA PRO A 88 3.72 1.52 6.72
C PRO A 88 3.98 0.62 7.93
N ILE A 89 5.01 0.91 8.72
CA ILE A 89 5.36 0.08 9.88
C ILE A 89 4.62 0.58 11.14
N ARG A 90 4.37 1.88 11.26
CA ARG A 90 3.73 2.55 12.41
C ARG A 90 4.45 2.24 13.74
N LEU A 91 5.74 2.47 13.77
CA LEU A 91 6.51 2.33 15.00
C LEU A 91 6.08 3.39 16.03
N ALA A 92 6.10 3.01 17.31
CA ALA A 92 5.67 3.88 18.39
C ALA A 92 6.49 5.20 18.48
N ASN A 93 7.78 5.14 18.15
CA ASN A 93 8.68 6.31 18.13
C ASN A 93 8.42 7.25 16.93
N GLU A 94 7.65 6.82 15.92
CA GLU A 94 7.30 7.63 14.75
C GLU A 94 5.98 8.38 14.91
N LYS A 95 5.23 8.10 15.99
CA LYS A 95 3.91 8.69 16.20
C LYS A 95 3.94 10.22 16.14
N THR A 96 4.86 10.84 16.86
CA THR A 96 4.99 12.32 16.86
C THR A 96 5.33 12.87 15.48
N MET A 97 6.18 12.18 14.71
CA MET A 97 6.52 12.57 13.34
C MET A 97 5.29 12.47 12.43
N LEU A 98 4.52 11.38 12.54
CA LEU A 98 3.28 11.20 11.79
C LEU A 98 2.25 12.29 12.13
N ASP A 99 2.02 12.58 13.42
CA ASP A 99 1.10 13.62 13.88
C ASP A 99 1.48 15.00 13.30
N ASN A 100 2.77 15.29 13.21
CA ASN A 100 3.27 16.51 12.59
C ASN A 100 3.01 16.54 11.07
N TYR A 101 3.20 15.42 10.35
CA TYR A 101 2.84 15.33 8.92
C TYR A 101 1.34 15.46 8.70
N ILE A 102 0.51 14.87 9.55
CA ILE A 102 -0.95 15.02 9.51
C ILE A 102 -1.35 16.49 9.69
N SER A 103 -0.72 17.20 10.62
CA SER A 103 -0.96 18.64 10.82
C SER A 103 -0.59 19.45 9.59
N LEU A 104 0.58 19.19 8.98
CA LEU A 104 0.99 19.83 7.73
C LEU A 104 0.00 19.55 6.58
N ALA A 105 -0.49 18.33 6.49
CA ALA A 105 -1.46 17.94 5.47
C ALA A 105 -2.79 18.69 5.66
N ARG A 106 -3.25 18.85 6.90
CA ARG A 106 -4.48 19.61 7.22
C ARG A 106 -4.35 21.10 6.86
N ASP A 107 -3.14 21.66 6.97
CA ASP A 107 -2.86 23.05 6.60
C ASP A 107 -2.67 23.24 5.07
N THR A 108 -2.53 22.15 4.31
CA THR A 108 -2.31 22.18 2.86
C THR A 108 -3.64 22.27 2.13
N LYS A 109 -3.89 23.42 1.47
CA LYS A 109 -5.13 23.67 0.73
C LYS A 109 -5.14 22.92 -0.61
N GLY A 110 -6.32 22.43 -0.99
CA GLY A 110 -6.58 21.85 -2.31
C GLY A 110 -5.97 20.47 -2.56
N VAL A 111 -5.53 19.78 -1.49
CA VAL A 111 -5.01 18.43 -1.55
C VAL A 111 -5.70 17.55 -0.52
N SER A 112 -6.16 16.39 -0.96
CA SER A 112 -6.70 15.35 -0.09
C SER A 112 -5.80 14.10 -0.16
N PHE A 113 -5.39 13.61 0.99
CA PHE A 113 -4.53 12.42 1.14
C PHE A 113 -5.40 11.19 1.35
N LEU A 114 -5.18 10.16 0.54
CA LEU A 114 -6.00 8.94 0.49
C LEU A 114 -5.13 7.68 0.43
N GLY A 115 -5.75 6.56 0.79
CA GLY A 115 -5.15 5.25 0.66
C GLY A 115 -4.05 4.96 1.66
N ARG A 116 -3.48 3.77 1.57
CA ARG A 116 -2.52 3.21 2.53
C ARG A 116 -1.32 4.12 2.81
N LEU A 117 -0.69 4.65 1.77
CA LEU A 117 0.52 5.45 1.90
C LEU A 117 0.22 6.92 2.21
N GLY A 118 -0.86 7.49 1.61
CA GLY A 118 -1.29 8.87 1.85
C GLY A 118 -1.79 9.11 3.26
N THR A 119 -2.31 8.08 3.92
CA THR A 119 -2.76 8.12 5.32
C THR A 119 -1.80 7.42 6.29
N TYR A 120 -0.68 6.85 5.80
CA TYR A 120 0.27 6.06 6.58
C TYR A 120 -0.40 4.97 7.41
N ARG A 121 -1.39 4.25 6.84
CA ARG A 121 -2.15 3.19 7.51
C ARG A 121 -1.95 1.85 6.83
N TYR A 122 -1.91 0.78 7.62
CA TYR A 122 -1.94 -0.57 7.08
C TYR A 122 -3.39 -0.92 6.76
N LEU A 123 -3.72 -0.96 5.47
CA LEU A 123 -5.07 -1.23 4.97
C LEU A 123 -5.05 -2.45 4.04
N ASP A 124 -6.03 -3.32 4.18
CA ASP A 124 -6.30 -4.37 3.21
C ASP A 124 -7.01 -3.81 1.97
N MET A 125 -7.04 -4.56 0.89
CA MET A 125 -7.58 -4.07 -0.40
C MET A 125 -9.07 -3.73 -0.30
N ASP A 126 -9.85 -4.56 0.37
CA ASP A 126 -11.29 -4.37 0.57
C ASP A 126 -11.59 -3.09 1.37
N VAL A 127 -10.82 -2.87 2.45
CA VAL A 127 -10.92 -1.63 3.26
C VAL A 127 -10.54 -0.42 2.41
N THR A 128 -9.44 -0.50 1.64
CA THR A 128 -8.99 0.60 0.77
C THR A 128 -10.06 0.95 -0.28
N ILE A 129 -10.68 -0.06 -0.90
CA ILE A 129 -11.77 0.14 -1.88
C ILE A 129 -12.98 0.77 -1.19
N SER A 130 -13.40 0.24 -0.03
CA SER A 130 -14.54 0.77 0.72
C SER A 130 -14.32 2.24 1.12
N GLU A 131 -13.12 2.59 1.59
CA GLU A 131 -12.78 3.98 1.93
C GLU A 131 -12.79 4.89 0.71
N ALA A 132 -12.30 4.43 -0.45
CA ALA A 132 -12.32 5.18 -1.69
C ALA A 132 -13.75 5.47 -2.16
N LEU A 133 -14.65 4.48 -2.11
CA LEU A 133 -16.05 4.66 -2.48
C LEU A 133 -16.76 5.66 -1.55
N LYS A 134 -16.56 5.54 -0.23
CA LYS A 134 -17.10 6.51 0.74
C LYS A 134 -16.55 7.93 0.53
N ALA A 135 -15.28 8.05 0.14
CA ALA A 135 -14.71 9.35 -0.19
C ALA A 135 -15.36 9.94 -1.45
N CYS A 136 -15.68 9.12 -2.46
CA CYS A 136 -16.40 9.59 -3.66
C CYS A 136 -17.78 10.16 -3.31
N ASP A 137 -18.57 9.46 -2.48
CA ASP A 137 -19.88 9.93 -2.06
C ASP A 137 -19.77 11.29 -1.35
N GLN A 138 -18.81 11.43 -0.42
CA GLN A 138 -18.56 12.70 0.28
C GLN A 138 -18.06 13.83 -0.64
N ILE A 139 -17.25 13.52 -1.65
CA ILE A 139 -16.76 14.48 -2.63
C ILE A 139 -17.94 15.08 -3.40
N ASP A 140 -18.86 14.25 -3.87
CA ASP A 140 -20.02 14.70 -4.62
C ASP A 140 -20.91 15.63 -3.78
N GLU A 141 -21.14 15.30 -2.52
CA GLU A 141 -21.90 16.15 -1.57
C GLU A 141 -21.20 17.50 -1.32
N LEU A 142 -19.88 17.48 -1.07
CA LEU A 142 -19.11 18.68 -0.78
C LEU A 142 -19.01 19.60 -2.00
N LEU A 143 -18.83 19.04 -3.21
CA LEU A 143 -18.80 19.80 -4.45
C LEU A 143 -20.16 20.44 -4.76
N ALA A 144 -21.24 19.72 -4.52
CA ALA A 144 -22.60 20.26 -4.69
C ALA A 144 -22.91 21.41 -3.70
N ALA A 145 -22.28 21.40 -2.52
CA ALA A 145 -22.41 22.42 -1.49
C ALA A 145 -21.38 23.56 -1.61
N ASP A 146 -20.53 23.59 -2.67
CA ASP A 146 -19.40 24.51 -2.84
C ASP A 146 -18.49 24.57 -1.60
N THR A 147 -18.31 23.41 -0.94
CA THR A 147 -17.51 23.26 0.26
C THR A 147 -16.14 22.71 -0.08
N PRO A 148 -15.04 23.29 0.46
CA PRO A 148 -13.68 22.78 0.23
C PRO A 148 -13.52 21.32 0.67
N LEU A 149 -12.83 20.52 -0.16
CA LEU A 149 -12.52 19.14 0.19
C LEU A 149 -11.53 19.08 1.37
N PRO A 150 -11.73 18.16 2.33
CA PRO A 150 -10.86 18.00 3.49
C PRO A 150 -9.50 17.41 3.09
N ALA A 151 -8.48 17.61 3.92
CA ALA A 151 -7.18 16.95 3.75
C ALA A 151 -7.27 15.43 3.90
N PHE A 152 -8.18 14.93 4.73
CA PHE A 152 -8.46 13.52 4.94
C PHE A 152 -9.96 13.31 5.02
N PHE A 153 -10.49 12.33 4.29
CA PHE A 153 -11.87 11.88 4.40
C PHE A 153 -12.07 10.92 5.59
N ILE A 154 -10.98 10.26 5.99
CA ILE A 154 -10.92 9.39 7.18
C ILE A 154 -9.69 9.80 7.98
N ASP A 155 -9.85 10.02 9.28
CA ASP A 155 -8.76 10.45 10.16
C ASP A 155 -7.66 9.37 10.22
N PRO A 156 -6.40 9.69 9.89
CA PRO A 156 -5.29 8.76 9.90
C PRO A 156 -4.64 8.57 11.29
N SER A 157 -5.01 9.40 12.30
CA SER A 157 -4.43 9.38 13.66
C SER A 157 -4.83 8.14 14.49
#